data_6f39df55fae2003138f8baf9fe5cf772
#
_entry.id   6f39df55fae2003138f8baf9fe5cf772
#
_cell.length_a   1.000
_cell.length_b   1.000
_cell.length_c   1.000
_cell.angle_alpha   90.00
_cell.angle_beta   90.00
_cell.angle_gamma   90.00
#
_symmetry.space_group_name_H-M   'P 1'
#
loop_
_entity.id
_entity.type
_entity.pdbx_description
1 polymer ?
#
loop_
_entity_poly.entity_id
_entity_poly.type
_entity_poly.pdbx_seq_one_letter_code
_entity_poly.pdbx_strand_id
1 'polypeptide(L)'
;MKKTKKILAWMLAVAMLLAAVCIMTACAGDEDAPESETEQVQIRGTIPPEKPALVVEGTKAKAGDQKVEVIIHVENNPGILGMDYDLYYDDSVMTLVDAQSVLEKEGCEYTAPAYYKNPTTFLWDFQDANWVDDGAFLKLYFDIADDAPAGKYEIKIMYSYGNIIDADLQPIDFGVKNGNISIS
;
A
#
# COMPACT_ATOMS: atom_id res chain seq x y z
N MET A 1 50.71 -19.01 10.95
CA MET A 1 51.01 -17.83 11.80
C MET A 1 51.67 -16.76 10.96
N LYS A 2 51.04 -15.62 10.64
CA LYS A 2 51.45 -14.37 10.01
C LYS A 2 50.38 -13.86 9.05
N LYS A 3 49.23 -13.37 9.54
CA LYS A 3 48.32 -12.51 8.75
C LYS A 3 47.33 -11.69 9.63
N THR A 4 47.76 -11.23 10.80
CA THR A 4 46.91 -10.42 11.70
C THR A 4 47.56 -9.13 12.19
N LYS A 5 48.27 -8.40 11.32
CA LYS A 5 48.90 -7.12 11.71
C LYS A 5 48.71 -5.96 10.69
N LYS A 6 47.65 -5.93 9.88
CA LYS A 6 47.43 -4.84 8.93
C LYS A 6 46.09 -4.11 9.00
N ILE A 7 45.30 -4.33 10.04
CA ILE A 7 43.96 -3.65 10.17
C ILE A 7 43.94 -2.59 11.29
N LEU A 8 45.03 -2.34 11.98
CA LEU A 8 45.06 -1.39 13.12
C LEU A 8 45.72 -0.04 12.81
N ALA A 9 45.93 0.33 11.54
CA ALA A 9 46.66 1.54 11.17
C ALA A 9 45.84 2.58 10.38
N TRP A 10 44.50 2.45 10.29
CA TRP A 10 43.68 3.39 9.49
C TRP A 10 42.57 4.13 10.31
N MET A 11 42.62 4.09 11.63
CA MET A 11 41.63 4.78 12.49
C MET A 11 42.21 5.95 13.31
N LEU A 12 43.29 6.60 12.88
CA LEU A 12 43.92 7.68 13.67
C LEU A 12 44.35 8.89 12.84
N ALA A 13 43.57 9.31 11.84
CA ALA A 13 43.90 10.49 11.04
C ALA A 13 42.67 11.31 10.58
N VAL A 14 41.65 11.53 11.43
CA VAL A 14 40.63 12.57 11.20
C VAL A 14 40.22 13.13 12.56
N ALA A 15 41.09 13.84 13.20
CA ALA A 15 40.73 14.71 14.32
C ALA A 15 41.83 15.77 14.44
N MET A 16 41.68 16.90 13.75
CA MET A 16 42.22 18.22 14.09
C MET A 16 42.09 19.13 12.87
N LEU A 17 41.08 19.96 12.87
CA LEU A 17 41.10 21.31 12.33
C LEU A 17 39.80 22.06 12.73
N LEU A 18 39.79 22.50 13.97
CA LEU A 18 38.88 23.53 14.48
C LEU A 18 39.78 24.50 15.21
N ALA A 19 39.98 25.67 14.66
CA ALA A 19 40.20 26.90 15.45
C ALA A 19 40.29 28.15 14.56
N ALA A 20 39.30 28.98 14.81
CA ALA A 20 39.43 30.46 14.93
C ALA A 20 39.84 31.28 13.69
N VAL A 21 38.98 32.24 13.36
CA VAL A 21 39.29 33.67 13.55
C VAL A 21 37.99 34.50 13.55
N CYS A 22 37.64 35.06 14.71
CA CYS A 22 36.83 36.28 14.84
C CYS A 22 37.75 37.47 14.60
N ILE A 23 37.41 38.35 13.67
CA ILE A 23 37.89 39.75 13.72
C ILE A 23 36.70 40.67 13.40
N MET A 24 36.31 41.44 14.38
CA MET A 24 35.45 42.61 14.25
C MET A 24 36.19 43.72 13.54
N THR A 25 35.52 44.40 12.59
CA THR A 25 35.82 45.82 12.34
C THR A 25 34.55 46.50 11.88
N ALA A 26 34.08 47.42 12.68
CA ALA A 26 33.04 48.38 12.35
C ALA A 26 33.66 49.53 11.56
N CYS A 27 33.00 49.96 10.48
CA CYS A 27 33.04 51.37 10.02
C CYS A 27 31.81 51.63 9.12
N ALA A 28 31.18 52.74 9.40
CA ALA A 28 30.02 53.32 8.74
C ALA A 28 30.36 53.86 7.33
N GLY A 29 29.38 53.88 6.45
CA GLY A 29 29.40 54.59 5.17
C GLY A 29 28.11 54.28 4.40
N ASP A 30 27.25 55.32 4.30
CA ASP A 30 26.07 55.34 3.43
C ASP A 30 26.47 55.09 1.96
N GLU A 31 25.66 54.38 1.22
CA GLU A 31 25.13 54.72 -0.11
C GLU A 31 24.53 53.48 -0.78
N ASP A 32 23.30 53.66 -1.27
CA ASP A 32 22.56 52.95 -2.32
C ASP A 32 22.77 51.45 -2.45
N ALA A 33 21.90 50.66 -1.82
CA ALA A 33 21.70 49.26 -2.13
C ALA A 33 20.71 49.10 -3.29
N PRO A 34 21.01 48.38 -4.38
CA PRO A 34 19.98 47.87 -5.28
C PRO A 34 19.15 46.82 -4.53
N GLU A 35 17.83 46.97 -4.62
CA GLU A 35 16.88 45.99 -4.13
C GLU A 35 17.23 44.60 -4.70
N SER A 36 17.78 43.77 -3.83
CA SER A 36 17.89 42.34 -4.11
C SER A 36 16.47 41.77 -3.99
N GLU A 37 15.84 41.49 -5.15
CA GLU A 37 14.71 40.61 -5.22
C GLU A 37 15.10 39.29 -4.58
N THR A 38 14.65 39.08 -3.37
CA THR A 38 14.71 37.77 -2.71
C THR A 38 13.76 36.86 -3.45
N GLU A 39 14.29 36.17 -4.43
CA GLU A 39 13.61 35.05 -5.07
C GLU A 39 13.21 34.08 -3.96
N GLN A 40 11.95 34.16 -3.54
CA GLN A 40 11.38 33.18 -2.62
C GLN A 40 11.34 31.86 -3.39
N VAL A 41 12.35 31.05 -3.18
CA VAL A 41 12.33 29.65 -3.53
C VAL A 41 11.16 29.03 -2.77
N GLN A 42 10.00 28.98 -3.40
CA GLN A 42 8.91 28.15 -2.94
C GLN A 42 9.41 26.71 -2.99
N ILE A 43 9.86 26.20 -1.86
CA ILE A 43 10.01 24.78 -1.63
C ILE A 43 8.58 24.24 -1.76
N ARG A 44 8.22 23.77 -2.97
CA ARG A 44 7.06 22.89 -3.13
C ARG A 44 7.38 21.69 -2.25
N GLY A 45 6.79 21.65 -1.06
CA GLY A 45 6.79 20.49 -0.23
C GLY A 45 6.27 19.34 -1.11
N THR A 46 7.07 18.34 -1.36
CA THR A 46 6.62 17.09 -1.94
C THR A 46 5.52 16.59 -1.01
N ILE A 47 4.28 16.54 -1.50
CA ILE A 47 3.18 15.87 -0.79
C ILE A 47 3.67 14.44 -0.63
N PRO A 48 3.75 13.90 0.60
CA PRO A 48 4.14 12.50 0.78
C PRO A 48 3.22 11.64 -0.10
N PRO A 49 3.73 10.61 -0.78
CA PRO A 49 2.88 9.72 -1.53
C PRO A 49 1.80 9.17 -0.60
N GLU A 50 0.55 9.17 -1.05
CA GLU A 50 -0.54 8.57 -0.27
C GLU A 50 -0.19 7.10 -0.01
N LYS A 51 -0.52 6.63 1.20
CA LYS A 51 -0.25 5.24 1.58
C LYS A 51 -1.03 4.31 0.63
N PRO A 52 -0.40 3.25 0.10
CA PRO A 52 -1.11 2.28 -0.73
C PRO A 52 -2.24 1.62 0.07
N ALA A 53 -3.36 1.31 -0.58
CA ALA A 53 -4.51 0.73 0.09
C ALA A 53 -5.21 -0.33 -0.75
N LEU A 54 -5.67 -1.39 -0.07
CA LEU A 54 -6.68 -2.31 -0.58
C LEU A 54 -8.05 -1.77 -0.17
N VAL A 55 -8.96 -1.63 -1.11
CA VAL A 55 -10.27 -1.02 -0.89
C VAL A 55 -11.37 -1.97 -1.34
N VAL A 56 -12.28 -2.28 -0.43
CA VAL A 56 -13.50 -3.03 -0.72
C VAL A 56 -14.63 -2.03 -0.95
N GLU A 57 -15.25 -2.05 -2.12
CA GLU A 57 -16.39 -1.20 -2.42
C GLU A 57 -17.63 -1.68 -1.66
N GLY A 58 -18.39 -0.71 -1.12
CA GLY A 58 -19.70 -1.00 -0.54
C GLY A 58 -20.77 -1.17 -1.59
N THR A 59 -21.73 -2.08 -1.37
CA THR A 59 -22.87 -2.29 -2.27
C THR A 59 -24.18 -2.40 -1.50
N LYS A 60 -25.31 -2.48 -2.22
CA LYS A 60 -26.64 -2.65 -1.66
C LYS A 60 -27.27 -3.92 -2.17
N ALA A 61 -28.06 -4.58 -1.32
CA ALA A 61 -28.79 -5.80 -1.65
C ALA A 61 -30.11 -5.89 -0.91
N LYS A 62 -30.89 -6.92 -1.25
CA LYS A 62 -32.07 -7.35 -0.51
C LYS A 62 -31.89 -8.78 -0.06
N ALA A 63 -32.66 -9.19 0.94
CA ALA A 63 -32.77 -10.60 1.31
C ALA A 63 -33.16 -11.44 0.07
N GLY A 64 -32.48 -12.57 -0.15
CA GLY A 64 -32.67 -13.46 -1.29
C GLY A 64 -32.00 -13.04 -2.60
N ASP A 65 -31.35 -11.87 -2.66
CA ASP A 65 -30.60 -11.47 -3.86
C ASP A 65 -29.43 -12.44 -4.11
N GLN A 66 -29.22 -12.81 -5.38
CA GLN A 66 -28.16 -13.69 -5.81
C GLN A 66 -27.11 -12.94 -6.60
N LYS A 67 -25.85 -13.39 -6.51
CA LYS A 67 -24.71 -12.83 -7.23
C LYS A 67 -24.55 -11.32 -7.05
N VAL A 68 -24.74 -10.84 -5.82
CA VAL A 68 -24.47 -9.46 -5.45
C VAL A 68 -22.97 -9.19 -5.62
N GLU A 69 -22.63 -8.28 -6.54
CA GLU A 69 -21.24 -7.96 -6.86
C GLU A 69 -20.63 -7.01 -5.81
N VAL A 70 -19.42 -7.33 -5.37
CA VAL A 70 -18.54 -6.48 -4.58
C VAL A 70 -17.21 -6.42 -5.28
N ILE A 71 -16.65 -5.20 -5.44
CA ILE A 71 -15.37 -5.00 -6.13
C ILE A 71 -14.28 -4.70 -5.12
N ILE A 72 -13.12 -5.32 -5.31
CA ILE A 72 -11.91 -4.96 -4.59
C ILE A 72 -10.94 -4.30 -5.57
N HIS A 73 -10.40 -3.16 -5.16
CA HIS A 73 -9.40 -2.44 -5.94
C HIS A 73 -8.22 -2.00 -5.08
N VAL A 74 -7.15 -1.62 -5.75
CA VAL A 74 -5.95 -1.05 -5.15
C VAL A 74 -5.87 0.43 -5.47
N GLU A 75 -5.43 1.22 -4.50
CA GLU A 75 -5.12 2.65 -4.62
C GLU A 75 -3.65 2.87 -4.30
N ASN A 76 -2.99 3.77 -5.06
CA ASN A 76 -1.59 4.15 -4.89
C ASN A 76 -0.62 2.95 -4.89
N ASN A 77 -0.77 2.08 -5.89
CA ASN A 77 -0.02 0.85 -6.02
C ASN A 77 1.48 1.13 -6.27
N PRO A 78 2.39 0.78 -5.33
CA PRO A 78 3.82 1.01 -5.52
C PRO A 78 4.50 -0.05 -6.41
N GLY A 79 3.77 -1.09 -6.77
CA GLY A 79 4.24 -2.26 -7.48
C GLY A 79 4.15 -3.52 -6.62
N ILE A 80 3.34 -4.49 -7.06
CA ILE A 80 3.12 -5.76 -6.37
C ILE A 80 3.69 -6.90 -7.23
N LEU A 81 4.57 -7.72 -6.64
CA LEU A 81 5.05 -8.97 -7.25
C LEU A 81 4.23 -10.16 -6.78
N GLY A 82 3.84 -10.19 -5.53
CA GLY A 82 3.01 -11.23 -4.95
C GLY A 82 2.13 -10.70 -3.85
N MET A 83 0.94 -11.28 -3.72
CA MET A 83 -0.04 -10.85 -2.72
C MET A 83 -0.90 -12.01 -2.28
N ASP A 84 -1.04 -12.19 -0.95
CA ASP A 84 -2.09 -13.00 -0.38
C ASP A 84 -2.81 -12.27 0.75
N TYR A 85 -4.09 -12.55 0.93
CA TYR A 85 -4.90 -12.04 2.03
C TYR A 85 -6.11 -12.91 2.29
N ASP A 86 -6.65 -12.80 3.49
CA ASP A 86 -7.89 -13.43 3.93
C ASP A 86 -9.07 -12.46 3.84
N LEU A 87 -10.17 -12.95 3.28
CA LEU A 87 -11.45 -12.26 3.24
C LEU A 87 -12.39 -12.81 4.30
N TYR A 88 -12.94 -11.92 5.11
CA TYR A 88 -13.93 -12.22 6.16
C TYR A 88 -15.27 -11.56 5.84
N TYR A 89 -16.35 -12.25 6.10
CA TYR A 89 -17.72 -11.75 5.97
C TYR A 89 -18.64 -12.50 6.95
N ASP A 90 -19.91 -12.09 7.08
CA ASP A 90 -20.89 -12.79 7.92
C ASP A 90 -21.54 -13.93 7.12
N ASP A 91 -21.08 -15.16 7.34
CA ASP A 91 -21.55 -16.36 6.63
C ASP A 91 -22.93 -16.87 7.12
N SER A 92 -23.47 -16.28 8.17
CA SER A 92 -24.87 -16.50 8.58
C SER A 92 -25.86 -15.70 7.73
N VAL A 93 -25.39 -14.68 7.00
CA VAL A 93 -26.21 -13.73 6.25
C VAL A 93 -25.96 -13.82 4.74
N MET A 94 -24.74 -14.14 4.35
CA MET A 94 -24.34 -14.20 2.94
C MET A 94 -23.34 -15.33 2.69
N THR A 95 -23.32 -15.82 1.46
CA THR A 95 -22.38 -16.85 1.02
C THR A 95 -21.60 -16.34 -0.18
N LEU A 96 -20.27 -16.39 -0.13
CA LEU A 96 -19.43 -16.14 -1.29
C LEU A 96 -19.56 -17.32 -2.27
N VAL A 97 -20.08 -17.07 -3.47
CA VAL A 97 -20.36 -18.12 -4.47
C VAL A 97 -19.42 -18.10 -5.65
N ASP A 98 -18.79 -16.96 -5.95
CA ASP A 98 -17.81 -16.83 -7.03
C ASP A 98 -16.84 -15.68 -6.75
N ALA A 99 -15.64 -15.76 -7.33
CA ALA A 99 -14.63 -14.72 -7.29
C ALA A 99 -13.82 -14.73 -8.59
N GLN A 100 -13.76 -13.58 -9.26
CA GLN A 100 -13.17 -13.45 -10.59
C GLN A 100 -12.10 -12.36 -10.59
N SER A 101 -10.86 -12.74 -10.96
CA SER A 101 -9.84 -11.74 -11.28
C SER A 101 -10.27 -10.95 -12.51
N VAL A 102 -10.14 -9.63 -12.45
CA VAL A 102 -10.37 -8.74 -13.61
C VAL A 102 -9.07 -8.20 -14.19
N LEU A 103 -7.93 -8.64 -13.67
CA LEU A 103 -6.63 -8.27 -14.21
C LEU A 103 -6.35 -9.08 -15.49
N GLU A 104 -6.38 -8.38 -16.62
CA GLU A 104 -5.94 -8.90 -17.91
C GLU A 104 -4.49 -8.51 -18.14
N LYS A 105 -3.57 -9.13 -17.40
CA LYS A 105 -2.13 -8.85 -17.51
C LYS A 105 -1.36 -10.14 -17.75
N GLU A 106 -0.50 -10.12 -18.77
CA GLU A 106 0.43 -11.24 -19.02
C GLU A 106 1.36 -11.39 -17.79
N GLY A 107 1.55 -12.64 -17.33
CA GLY A 107 2.35 -12.94 -16.15
C GLY A 107 1.61 -12.75 -14.82
N CYS A 108 0.31 -12.45 -14.83
CA CYS A 108 -0.51 -12.44 -13.62
C CYS A 108 -1.20 -13.80 -13.45
N GLU A 109 -0.85 -14.51 -12.41
CA GLU A 109 -1.52 -15.75 -12.02
C GLU A 109 -2.40 -15.51 -10.78
N TYR A 110 -3.70 -15.65 -10.98
CA TYR A 110 -4.68 -15.68 -9.90
C TYR A 110 -5.02 -17.13 -9.57
N THR A 111 -4.76 -17.52 -8.32
CA THR A 111 -5.16 -18.84 -7.83
C THR A 111 -6.51 -18.71 -7.14
N ALA A 112 -7.56 -19.16 -7.83
CA ALA A 112 -8.90 -19.24 -7.25
C ALA A 112 -8.95 -20.32 -6.16
N PRO A 113 -9.56 -20.05 -4.99
CA PRO A 113 -9.80 -21.08 -3.99
C PRO A 113 -10.63 -22.25 -4.56
N ALA A 114 -10.29 -23.47 -4.19
CA ALA A 114 -11.04 -24.65 -4.64
C ALA A 114 -12.50 -24.65 -4.13
N TYR A 115 -12.76 -23.98 -3.04
CA TYR A 115 -14.07 -23.72 -2.44
C TYR A 115 -14.00 -22.48 -1.56
N TYR A 116 -15.10 -21.75 -1.46
CA TYR A 116 -15.18 -20.56 -0.63
C TYR A 116 -15.70 -20.93 0.76
N LYS A 117 -14.96 -20.57 1.77
CA LYS A 117 -15.38 -20.64 3.19
C LYS A 117 -14.86 -19.40 3.90
N ASN A 118 -15.42 -19.11 5.05
CA ASN A 118 -15.06 -17.93 5.82
C ASN A 118 -14.04 -18.28 6.94
N PRO A 119 -12.82 -17.72 6.91
CA PRO A 119 -12.27 -16.84 5.88
C PRO A 119 -11.90 -17.55 4.59
N THR A 120 -11.87 -16.80 3.49
CA THR A 120 -11.37 -17.27 2.20
C THR A 120 -10.04 -16.60 1.89
N THR A 121 -8.99 -17.38 1.63
CA THR A 121 -7.68 -16.86 1.22
C THR A 121 -7.60 -16.71 -0.29
N PHE A 122 -7.15 -15.55 -0.75
CA PHE A 122 -6.89 -15.23 -2.15
C PHE A 122 -5.40 -15.03 -2.37
N LEU A 123 -4.91 -15.51 -3.51
CA LEU A 123 -3.48 -15.48 -3.87
C LEU A 123 -3.29 -14.98 -5.29
N TRP A 124 -2.38 -14.03 -5.47
CA TRP A 124 -1.84 -13.60 -6.76
C TRP A 124 -0.33 -13.73 -6.80
N ASP A 125 0.16 -14.19 -7.94
CA ASP A 125 1.57 -14.18 -8.32
C ASP A 125 1.69 -13.43 -9.65
N PHE A 126 2.47 -12.35 -9.66
CA PHE A 126 2.67 -11.52 -10.84
C PHE A 126 3.94 -11.88 -11.59
N GLN A 127 4.63 -12.95 -11.20
CA GLN A 127 5.86 -13.45 -11.81
C GLN A 127 6.87 -12.30 -12.09
N ASP A 128 7.17 -12.02 -13.34
CA ASP A 128 8.08 -10.94 -13.72
C ASP A 128 7.35 -9.60 -13.97
N ALA A 129 6.03 -9.56 -13.77
CA ALA A 129 5.22 -8.45 -14.29
C ALA A 129 5.14 -7.23 -13.37
N ASN A 130 5.50 -7.32 -12.10
CA ASN A 130 5.38 -6.24 -11.11
C ASN A 130 4.16 -5.32 -11.39
N TRP A 131 3.00 -5.67 -10.84
CA TRP A 131 1.77 -4.94 -11.08
C TRP A 131 1.81 -3.56 -10.41
N VAL A 132 1.73 -2.48 -11.21
CA VAL A 132 1.86 -1.09 -10.77
C VAL A 132 0.60 -0.26 -11.02
N ASP A 133 -0.43 -0.82 -11.66
CA ASP A 133 -1.63 -0.07 -11.99
C ASP A 133 -2.58 -0.03 -10.80
N ASP A 134 -3.25 1.11 -10.61
CA ASP A 134 -4.38 1.26 -9.69
C ASP A 134 -5.66 0.70 -10.33
N GLY A 135 -6.65 0.38 -9.52
CA GLY A 135 -7.98 0.01 -9.97
C GLY A 135 -8.46 -1.34 -9.47
N ALA A 136 -9.58 -1.77 -10.04
CA ALA A 136 -10.22 -3.04 -9.70
C ALA A 136 -9.35 -4.22 -10.11
N PHE A 137 -9.24 -5.22 -9.25
CA PHE A 137 -8.49 -6.45 -9.54
C PHE A 137 -9.28 -7.74 -9.23
N LEU A 138 -10.31 -7.66 -8.36
CA LEU A 138 -11.13 -8.80 -8.00
C LEU A 138 -12.60 -8.41 -7.90
N LYS A 139 -13.47 -9.21 -8.49
CA LYS A 139 -14.91 -9.20 -8.29
C LYS A 139 -15.32 -10.40 -7.46
N LEU A 140 -16.08 -10.13 -6.42
CA LEU A 140 -16.67 -11.12 -5.53
C LEU A 140 -18.19 -11.17 -5.79
N TYR A 141 -18.77 -12.35 -5.74
CA TYR A 141 -20.21 -12.54 -5.89
C TYR A 141 -20.78 -13.26 -4.69
N PHE A 142 -21.74 -12.61 -4.04
CA PHE A 142 -22.42 -13.13 -2.85
C PHE A 142 -23.86 -13.45 -3.12
N ASP A 143 -24.32 -14.60 -2.61
CA ASP A 143 -25.73 -14.88 -2.45
C ASP A 143 -26.15 -14.46 -1.06
N ILE A 144 -27.24 -13.71 -0.95
CA ILE A 144 -27.80 -13.21 0.32
C ILE A 144 -28.88 -14.20 0.78
N ALA A 145 -28.87 -14.54 2.06
CA ALA A 145 -29.87 -15.43 2.64
C ALA A 145 -31.30 -14.84 2.49
N ASP A 146 -32.28 -15.70 2.25
CA ASP A 146 -33.68 -15.29 2.06
C ASP A 146 -34.27 -14.58 3.29
N ASP A 147 -33.76 -14.91 4.47
CA ASP A 147 -34.18 -14.37 5.77
C ASP A 147 -33.14 -13.39 6.36
N ALA A 148 -32.20 -12.91 5.54
CA ALA A 148 -31.18 -11.97 5.98
C ALA A 148 -31.80 -10.71 6.58
N PRO A 149 -31.49 -10.35 7.83
CA PRO A 149 -32.00 -9.13 8.43
C PRO A 149 -31.49 -7.87 7.72
N ALA A 150 -32.31 -6.81 7.67
CA ALA A 150 -31.85 -5.52 7.21
C ALA A 150 -30.69 -5.00 8.09
N GLY A 151 -29.62 -4.55 7.48
CA GLY A 151 -28.42 -4.12 8.21
C GLY A 151 -27.24 -3.81 7.29
N LYS A 152 -26.09 -3.49 7.92
CA LYS A 152 -24.80 -3.34 7.23
C LYS A 152 -23.89 -4.46 7.66
N TYR A 153 -23.43 -5.24 6.71
CA TYR A 153 -22.58 -6.39 6.93
C TYR A 153 -21.22 -6.15 6.32
N GLU A 154 -20.21 -6.08 7.17
CA GLU A 154 -18.84 -5.76 6.77
C GLU A 154 -18.26 -6.89 5.92
N ILE A 155 -17.50 -6.49 4.89
CA ILE A 155 -16.57 -7.34 4.16
C ILE A 155 -15.17 -6.83 4.46
N LYS A 156 -14.37 -7.68 5.09
CA LYS A 156 -13.10 -7.31 5.69
C LYS A 156 -11.94 -8.08 5.07
N ILE A 157 -10.89 -7.35 4.71
CA ILE A 157 -9.60 -7.93 4.31
C ILE A 157 -8.65 -7.93 5.50
N MET A 158 -7.95 -9.04 5.70
CA MET A 158 -6.84 -9.16 6.64
C MET A 158 -5.65 -9.83 5.96
N TYR A 159 -4.46 -9.29 6.20
CA TYR A 159 -3.22 -9.89 5.75
C TYR A 159 -2.13 -9.70 6.83
N SER A 160 -1.10 -10.54 6.80
CA SER A 160 0.07 -10.41 7.68
C SER A 160 1.18 -9.62 7.00
N TYR A 161 2.00 -8.93 7.76
CA TYR A 161 3.19 -8.28 7.23
C TYR A 161 4.07 -9.29 6.49
N GLY A 162 4.40 -9.00 5.25
CA GLY A 162 5.15 -9.91 4.36
C GLY A 162 4.29 -10.70 3.37
N ASN A 163 2.95 -10.66 3.49
CA ASN A 163 2.05 -11.31 2.55
C ASN A 163 1.88 -10.51 1.23
N ILE A 164 2.26 -9.23 1.23
CA ILE A 164 2.29 -8.40 0.02
C ILE A 164 3.72 -7.92 -0.17
N ILE A 165 4.32 -8.24 -1.32
CA ILE A 165 5.72 -7.98 -1.62
C ILE A 165 5.89 -7.27 -2.96
N ASP A 166 6.95 -6.48 -3.06
CA ASP A 166 7.38 -5.81 -4.30
C ASP A 166 8.39 -6.66 -5.12
N ALA A 167 8.86 -6.11 -6.23
CA ALA A 167 9.81 -6.76 -7.13
C ALA A 167 11.19 -7.05 -6.49
N ASP A 168 11.54 -6.34 -5.42
CA ASP A 168 12.76 -6.57 -4.64
C ASP A 168 12.54 -7.54 -3.47
N LEU A 169 11.38 -8.22 -3.44
CA LEU A 169 10.91 -9.11 -2.38
C LEU A 169 10.80 -8.42 -1.01
N GLN A 170 10.55 -7.11 -1.01
CA GLN A 170 10.35 -6.35 0.22
C GLN A 170 8.86 -6.27 0.57
N PRO A 171 8.50 -6.40 1.86
CA PRO A 171 7.11 -6.24 2.29
C PRO A 171 6.59 -4.83 2.04
N ILE A 172 5.37 -4.75 1.51
CA ILE A 172 4.64 -3.50 1.35
C ILE A 172 3.58 -3.41 2.44
N ASP A 173 3.52 -2.26 3.14
CA ASP A 173 2.51 -1.99 4.16
C ASP A 173 1.30 -1.27 3.53
N PHE A 174 0.29 -2.02 3.13
CA PHE A 174 -0.98 -1.50 2.62
C PHE A 174 -1.91 -1.07 3.76
N GLY A 175 -2.63 0.04 3.56
CA GLY A 175 -3.86 0.31 4.30
C GLY A 175 -4.97 -0.61 3.83
N VAL A 176 -5.99 -0.83 4.68
CA VAL A 176 -7.20 -1.55 4.28
C VAL A 176 -8.42 -0.67 4.54
N LYS A 177 -9.25 -0.47 3.53
CA LYS A 177 -10.55 0.18 3.62
C LYS A 177 -11.62 -0.89 3.41
N ASN A 178 -12.19 -1.40 4.50
CA ASN A 178 -13.25 -2.39 4.43
C ASN A 178 -14.53 -1.82 3.83
N GLY A 179 -15.27 -2.65 3.09
CA GLY A 179 -16.57 -2.34 2.55
C GLY A 179 -17.72 -2.98 3.33
N ASN A 180 -18.91 -2.86 2.81
CA ASN A 180 -20.09 -3.54 3.37
C ASN A 180 -21.14 -3.81 2.32
N ILE A 181 -21.97 -4.85 2.54
CA ILE A 181 -23.25 -5.02 1.86
C ILE A 181 -24.34 -4.47 2.78
N SER A 182 -25.09 -3.48 2.28
CA SER A 182 -26.23 -2.90 2.99
C SER A 182 -27.52 -3.59 2.53
N ILE A 183 -28.11 -4.43 3.38
CA ILE A 183 -29.34 -5.18 3.12
C ILE A 183 -30.56 -4.37 3.60
N SER A 184 -31.60 -4.27 2.75
CA SER A 184 -32.82 -3.48 3.00
C SER A 184 -34.10 -4.28 2.80
#